data_798ef4ee6be36963f4b4abffee84760b
#
_entry.id   798ef4ee6be36963f4b4abffee84760b
#
_cell.length_a   1.000
_cell.length_b   1.000
_cell.length_c   1.000
_cell.angle_alpha   90.00
_cell.angle_beta   90.00
_cell.angle_gamma   90.00
#
_symmetry.space_group_name_H-M   'P 1'
#
loop_
_entity.id
_entity.type
_entity.pdbx_description
1 polymer ?
#
loop_
_entity_poly.entity_id
_entity_poly.type
_entity_poly.pdbx_seq_one_letter_code
_entity_poly.pdbx_strand_id
1 'polypeptide(L)'
;MTHKIHILMEENIKRIPYGVSNFVSVVEQNQYYVDKTMYLPLLEEQPVSLFFIRPRRFGKSIFLSMLRAYYDIAQKPKFEARFGNLWIGSHPTPLQGVYQVLHLDFSLATDGISPLAESFDEYCGMEMDVFARKYESYYYPGFVQDIKEKGSFVAKLNFLRTLAQEYGARLYLIIDEYDNFTNVVLNELGDEVYHSLTHASGFYREVFKKFKGMFERIFMTGVSPVTLDDLTSGFNIGWNLSVKPEFNQMLGFSEEDVRQMLQYYKDAGRHNGDVEAMIADMKPWYDNYCFAKDSLDSDPKMFNCDMVLYYLRNYIDGGKAPEQMIDPNTRTDYNKMKKLIQLDRLDGDRKGVLRRITEEGRIVADLVTSFPARDIIKPEIFPSLLFYYGMLTIVGTDGQRPVLGIPNNNVRKQYYDFMLEEYQEKHSINLERLMDQFDAMAYKGEWSSGLEFIARAYKENSAVRSAIEGERNLQGFFTAYLSICNYYLVAPEMELNHGFCDLFLMANLTHYAVAHSYIIELKYLAVKDSDSKAEAQWQDAVNQIRLYAAAPRVERLRQGTQLHCIIMQFRGCELERAEEVQ
;
A
#
# COMPACT_ATOMS: atom_id res chain seq x y z
N MET A 1 17.66 11.86 -43.94
CA MET A 1 18.45 12.35 -42.79
C MET A 1 17.57 12.59 -41.58
N THR A 2 16.43 13.23 -41.69
CA THR A 2 15.47 13.55 -40.61
C THR A 2 14.93 12.29 -39.89
N HIS A 3 14.63 11.21 -40.64
CA HIS A 3 14.12 9.96 -40.06
C HIS A 3 15.19 9.22 -39.21
N LYS A 4 16.47 9.26 -39.59
CA LYS A 4 17.58 8.69 -38.81
C LYS A 4 17.93 9.52 -37.56
N ILE A 5 17.75 10.83 -37.61
CA ILE A 5 17.93 11.72 -36.46
C ILE A 5 16.79 11.52 -35.45
N HIS A 6 15.56 11.30 -35.93
CA HIS A 6 14.41 10.99 -35.06
C HIS A 6 14.59 9.65 -34.33
N ILE A 7 15.06 8.60 -35.04
CA ILE A 7 15.37 7.29 -34.44
C ILE A 7 16.52 7.39 -33.43
N LEU A 8 17.58 8.17 -33.71
CA LEU A 8 18.72 8.37 -32.79
C LEU A 8 18.35 9.24 -31.57
N MET A 9 17.36 10.12 -31.67
CA MET A 9 16.82 10.85 -30.51
C MET A 9 15.89 9.96 -29.67
N GLU A 10 15.16 9.04 -30.27
CA GLU A 10 14.34 8.05 -29.54
C GLU A 10 15.19 7.04 -28.76
N GLU A 11 16.40 6.69 -29.23
CA GLU A 11 17.30 5.76 -28.54
C GLU A 11 17.87 6.32 -27.22
N ASN A 12 17.85 7.64 -27.00
CA ASN A 12 18.40 8.27 -25.79
C ASN A 12 17.37 8.57 -24.69
N ILE A 13 16.06 8.46 -24.98
CA ILE A 13 15.01 8.71 -23.98
C ILE A 13 14.87 7.47 -23.11
N LYS A 14 14.95 7.64 -21.76
CA LYS A 14 14.76 6.56 -20.81
C LYS A 14 13.32 6.03 -20.88
N ARG A 15 13.19 4.72 -20.86
CA ARG A 15 11.88 4.05 -20.83
C ARG A 15 11.28 4.08 -19.43
N ILE A 16 9.94 4.02 -19.33
CA ILE A 16 9.24 3.91 -18.04
C ILE A 16 9.47 2.49 -17.49
N PRO A 17 9.94 2.32 -16.23
CA PRO A 17 10.24 1.02 -15.63
C PRO A 17 8.99 0.36 -15.01
N TYR A 18 7.82 0.47 -15.64
CA TYR A 18 6.59 -0.13 -15.12
C TYR A 18 6.68 -1.66 -15.10
N GLY A 19 6.44 -2.25 -13.92
CA GLY A 19 6.52 -3.69 -13.70
C GLY A 19 7.95 -4.25 -13.62
N VAL A 20 8.98 -3.41 -13.53
CA VAL A 20 10.39 -3.84 -13.44
C VAL A 20 10.87 -3.74 -12.00
N SER A 21 11.32 -4.87 -11.43
CA SER A 21 11.81 -4.97 -10.06
C SER A 21 13.34 -5.15 -9.94
N ASN A 22 14.07 -5.16 -11.06
CA ASN A 22 15.51 -5.40 -11.10
C ASN A 22 16.27 -4.14 -11.52
N PHE A 23 17.07 -3.58 -10.62
CA PHE A 23 17.89 -2.38 -10.84
C PHE A 23 18.87 -2.53 -12.02
N VAL A 24 19.53 -3.68 -12.13
CA VAL A 24 20.48 -3.94 -13.22
C VAL A 24 19.77 -3.87 -14.56
N SER A 25 18.59 -4.47 -14.67
CA SER A 25 17.76 -4.40 -15.88
C SER A 25 17.32 -2.98 -16.20
N VAL A 26 16.96 -2.17 -15.17
CA VAL A 26 16.57 -0.77 -15.35
C VAL A 26 17.72 0.03 -15.98
N VAL A 27 18.93 -0.14 -15.47
CA VAL A 27 20.11 0.59 -15.97
C VAL A 27 20.53 0.08 -17.37
N GLU A 28 20.64 -1.24 -17.54
CA GLU A 28 21.13 -1.84 -18.81
C GLU A 28 20.13 -1.66 -19.97
N GLN A 29 18.83 -1.50 -19.67
CA GLN A 29 17.78 -1.23 -20.68
C GLN A 29 17.46 0.26 -20.85
N ASN A 30 18.27 1.13 -20.30
CA ASN A 30 18.07 2.59 -20.33
C ASN A 30 16.67 3.00 -19.86
N GLN A 31 16.27 2.54 -18.66
CA GLN A 31 14.99 2.93 -18.05
C GLN A 31 15.22 4.04 -17.01
N TYR A 32 14.16 4.78 -16.69
CA TYR A 32 14.23 5.86 -15.70
C TYR A 32 14.36 5.26 -14.28
N TYR A 33 15.36 5.67 -13.55
CA TYR A 33 15.59 5.27 -12.17
C TYR A 33 15.50 6.48 -11.25
N VAL A 34 14.62 6.45 -10.25
CA VAL A 34 14.61 7.43 -9.16
C VAL A 34 15.73 7.06 -8.20
N ASP A 35 16.70 7.93 -8.11
CA ASP A 35 17.92 7.65 -7.33
C ASP A 35 17.65 7.66 -5.82
N LYS A 36 17.86 6.52 -5.19
CA LYS A 36 17.79 6.33 -3.73
C LYS A 36 19.14 5.85 -3.16
N THR A 37 20.21 5.97 -3.92
CA THR A 37 21.53 5.47 -3.51
C THR A 37 22.17 6.29 -2.39
N MET A 38 21.70 7.51 -2.13
CA MET A 38 22.13 8.33 -0.99
C MET A 38 21.82 7.68 0.38
N TYR A 39 20.96 6.68 0.42
CA TYR A 39 20.68 5.93 1.65
C TYR A 39 21.72 4.87 1.98
N LEU A 40 22.60 4.51 1.04
CA LEU A 40 23.63 3.48 1.27
C LEU A 40 24.55 3.79 2.46
N PRO A 41 25.18 4.98 2.54
CA PRO A 41 26.00 5.33 3.70
C PRO A 41 25.20 5.31 5.02
N LEU A 42 23.96 5.78 5.02
CA LEU A 42 23.10 5.79 6.21
C LEU A 42 22.78 4.37 6.68
N LEU A 43 22.60 3.43 5.75
CA LEU A 43 22.39 2.01 6.08
C LEU A 43 23.67 1.38 6.65
N GLU A 44 24.84 1.80 6.19
CA GLU A 44 26.13 1.29 6.67
C GLU A 44 26.40 1.68 8.13
N GLU A 45 25.89 2.82 8.59
CA GLU A 45 25.97 3.29 9.96
C GLU A 45 25.04 2.54 10.92
N GLN A 46 24.06 1.80 10.39
CA GLN A 46 23.08 1.05 11.20
C GLN A 46 23.67 -0.29 11.69
N PRO A 47 23.03 -0.93 12.69
CA PRO A 47 23.41 -2.27 13.17
C PRO A 47 23.50 -3.31 12.06
N VAL A 48 24.16 -4.42 12.35
CA VAL A 48 24.47 -5.50 11.40
C VAL A 48 23.25 -6.07 10.70
N SER A 49 22.14 -6.23 11.44
CA SER A 49 20.91 -6.85 10.92
C SER A 49 19.79 -5.83 10.90
N LEU A 50 19.25 -5.59 9.72
CA LEU A 50 18.24 -4.58 9.45
C LEU A 50 17.01 -5.22 8.84
N PHE A 51 15.84 -4.71 9.20
CA PHE A 51 14.66 -4.97 8.42
C PHE A 51 13.90 -3.66 8.11
N PHE A 52 13.31 -3.64 6.92
CA PHE A 52 12.62 -2.49 6.39
C PHE A 52 11.30 -2.91 5.73
N ILE A 53 10.22 -2.45 6.29
CA ILE A 53 8.87 -2.81 5.89
C ILE A 53 8.23 -1.63 5.17
N ARG A 54 7.63 -1.91 4.02
CA ARG A 54 6.78 -0.98 3.28
C ARG A 54 5.64 -1.76 2.64
N PRO A 55 4.51 -1.12 2.38
CA PRO A 55 3.45 -1.72 1.61
C PRO A 55 3.96 -2.26 0.28
N ARG A 56 3.19 -3.08 -0.38
CA ARG A 56 3.52 -3.54 -1.73
C ARG A 56 3.66 -2.37 -2.68
N ARG A 57 4.51 -2.53 -3.72
CA ARG A 57 4.69 -1.58 -4.82
C ARG A 57 5.35 -0.24 -4.44
N PHE A 58 6.05 -0.21 -3.30
CA PHE A 58 6.90 0.91 -2.88
C PHE A 58 8.36 0.78 -3.33
N GLY A 59 8.70 -0.18 -4.19
CA GLY A 59 10.05 -0.33 -4.73
C GLY A 59 11.00 -1.16 -3.86
N LYS A 60 10.52 -2.05 -2.98
CA LYS A 60 11.37 -2.93 -2.15
C LYS A 60 12.34 -3.76 -2.97
N SER A 61 11.84 -4.57 -3.90
CA SER A 61 12.66 -5.53 -4.66
C SER A 61 13.69 -4.85 -5.58
N ILE A 62 13.34 -3.69 -6.19
CA ILE A 62 14.31 -2.93 -6.98
C ILE A 62 15.42 -2.37 -6.10
N PHE A 63 15.11 -1.92 -4.88
CA PHE A 63 16.09 -1.44 -3.91
C PHE A 63 17.01 -2.58 -3.47
N LEU A 64 16.48 -3.77 -3.18
CA LEU A 64 17.31 -4.95 -2.87
C LEU A 64 18.21 -5.34 -4.04
N SER A 65 17.71 -5.26 -5.26
CA SER A 65 18.52 -5.49 -6.46
C SER A 65 19.66 -4.46 -6.60
N MET A 66 19.40 -3.20 -6.23
CA MET A 66 20.41 -2.15 -6.18
C MET A 66 21.46 -2.43 -5.09
N LEU A 67 21.04 -2.81 -3.86
CA LEU A 67 21.96 -3.22 -2.79
C LEU A 67 22.87 -4.38 -3.25
N ARG A 68 22.30 -5.40 -3.89
CA ARG A 68 23.07 -6.52 -4.46
C ARG A 68 24.10 -6.05 -5.48
N ALA A 69 23.70 -5.18 -6.41
CA ALA A 69 24.59 -4.67 -7.45
C ALA A 69 25.72 -3.83 -6.86
N TYR A 70 25.48 -3.11 -5.76
CA TYR A 70 26.45 -2.24 -5.12
C TYR A 70 27.46 -3.00 -4.24
N TYR A 71 26.97 -3.90 -3.38
CA TYR A 71 27.84 -4.56 -2.38
C TYR A 71 28.57 -5.80 -2.88
N ASP A 72 28.09 -6.41 -3.97
CA ASP A 72 28.60 -7.67 -4.49
C ASP A 72 29.98 -7.54 -5.13
N ILE A 73 30.94 -8.28 -4.60
CA ILE A 73 32.33 -8.30 -5.08
C ILE A 73 32.43 -8.72 -6.55
N ALA A 74 31.58 -9.63 -7.02
CA ALA A 74 31.54 -10.05 -8.42
C ALA A 74 31.00 -8.97 -9.37
N GLN A 75 30.34 -7.94 -8.84
CA GLN A 75 29.79 -6.81 -9.60
C GLN A 75 30.70 -5.56 -9.57
N LYS A 76 31.74 -5.59 -8.74
CA LYS A 76 32.69 -4.46 -8.59
C LYS A 76 33.21 -3.87 -9.91
N PRO A 77 33.56 -4.67 -10.93
CA PRO A 77 34.04 -4.13 -12.23
C PRO A 77 32.95 -3.36 -13.01
N LYS A 78 31.67 -3.54 -12.67
CA LYS A 78 30.55 -2.88 -13.36
C LYS A 78 30.04 -1.64 -12.61
N PHE A 79 30.71 -1.22 -11.54
CA PHE A 79 30.30 -0.11 -10.70
C PHE A 79 30.10 1.19 -11.49
N GLU A 80 31.11 1.62 -12.24
CA GLU A 80 31.03 2.86 -13.02
C GLU A 80 29.89 2.84 -14.03
N ALA A 81 29.72 1.74 -14.75
CA ALA A 81 28.65 1.60 -15.75
C ALA A 81 27.24 1.65 -15.16
N ARG A 82 27.06 1.24 -13.90
CA ARG A 82 25.74 1.15 -13.27
C ARG A 82 25.43 2.30 -12.32
N PHE A 83 26.44 2.82 -11.65
CA PHE A 83 26.28 3.81 -10.58
C PHE A 83 26.92 5.16 -10.90
N GLY A 84 27.75 5.27 -11.95
CA GLY A 84 28.50 6.48 -12.25
C GLY A 84 27.64 7.74 -12.39
N ASN A 85 26.40 7.60 -12.89
CA ASN A 85 25.43 8.71 -13.02
C ASN A 85 24.49 8.87 -11.83
N LEU A 86 24.66 8.09 -10.76
CA LEU A 86 23.86 8.16 -9.54
C LEU A 86 24.64 8.86 -8.43
N TRP A 87 23.95 9.29 -7.39
CA TRP A 87 24.57 10.00 -6.26
C TRP A 87 25.77 9.22 -5.68
N ILE A 88 25.61 7.91 -5.48
CA ILE A 88 26.64 7.04 -4.92
C ILE A 88 27.85 6.88 -5.86
N GLY A 89 27.68 7.11 -7.16
CA GLY A 89 28.79 7.08 -8.12
C GLY A 89 29.87 8.11 -7.79
N SER A 90 29.46 9.29 -7.34
CA SER A 90 30.35 10.36 -6.86
C SER A 90 30.72 10.24 -5.38
N HIS A 91 30.06 9.38 -4.62
CA HIS A 91 30.24 9.21 -3.17
C HIS A 91 30.35 7.73 -2.76
N PRO A 92 31.23 6.94 -3.40
CA PRO A 92 31.33 5.51 -3.11
C PRO A 92 31.82 5.28 -1.68
N THR A 93 31.27 4.27 -1.02
CA THR A 93 31.69 3.89 0.33
C THR A 93 32.83 2.86 0.29
N PRO A 94 33.56 2.67 1.40
CA PRO A 94 34.58 1.61 1.50
C PRO A 94 34.00 0.19 1.35
N LEU A 95 32.68 0.02 1.49
CA LEU A 95 32.02 -1.29 1.41
C LEU A 95 31.54 -1.63 -0.01
N GLN A 96 31.75 -0.75 -1.00
CA GLN A 96 31.40 -1.01 -2.39
C GLN A 96 32.16 -2.22 -2.94
N GLY A 97 31.40 -3.21 -3.44
CA GLY A 97 31.98 -4.41 -4.07
C GLY A 97 32.89 -5.23 -3.15
N VAL A 98 32.50 -5.39 -1.87
CA VAL A 98 33.31 -6.06 -0.84
C VAL A 98 32.72 -7.41 -0.44
N TYR A 99 31.42 -7.63 -0.61
CA TYR A 99 30.74 -8.79 -0.06
C TYR A 99 30.45 -9.87 -1.11
N GLN A 100 30.45 -11.11 -0.68
CA GLN A 100 29.71 -12.17 -1.37
C GLN A 100 28.27 -12.14 -0.88
N VAL A 101 27.31 -11.94 -1.80
CA VAL A 101 25.92 -11.67 -1.45
C VAL A 101 25.07 -12.93 -1.70
N LEU A 102 24.48 -13.47 -0.62
CA LEU A 102 23.42 -14.46 -0.70
C LEU A 102 22.08 -13.71 -0.72
N HIS A 103 21.26 -13.98 -1.72
CA HIS A 103 19.94 -13.41 -1.85
C HIS A 103 18.88 -14.53 -1.78
N LEU A 104 17.88 -14.34 -0.95
CA LEU A 104 16.74 -15.23 -0.79
C LEU A 104 15.45 -14.44 -0.98
N ASP A 105 14.53 -14.95 -1.75
CA ASP A 105 13.18 -14.42 -1.93
C ASP A 105 12.18 -15.44 -1.38
N PHE A 106 11.64 -15.20 -0.21
CA PHE A 106 10.75 -16.16 0.44
C PHE A 106 9.37 -16.27 -0.18
N SER A 107 9.03 -15.41 -1.14
CA SER A 107 7.82 -15.59 -1.94
C SER A 107 7.91 -16.84 -2.85
N LEU A 108 9.12 -17.28 -3.16
CA LEU A 108 9.41 -18.44 -4.00
C LEU A 108 9.66 -19.72 -3.18
N ALA A 109 9.68 -19.62 -1.86
CA ALA A 109 10.05 -20.74 -0.99
C ALA A 109 8.92 -21.76 -0.74
N THR A 110 7.77 -21.61 -1.40
CA THR A 110 6.64 -22.52 -1.28
C THR A 110 6.05 -22.81 -2.65
N ASP A 111 5.77 -24.06 -2.93
CA ASP A 111 5.11 -24.51 -4.15
C ASP A 111 3.60 -24.80 -3.96
N GLY A 112 3.09 -24.70 -2.72
CA GLY A 112 1.70 -24.99 -2.37
C GLY A 112 1.32 -26.47 -2.41
N ILE A 113 2.26 -27.37 -2.67
CA ILE A 113 2.03 -28.81 -2.86
C ILE A 113 2.83 -29.64 -1.84
N SER A 114 4.12 -29.34 -1.72
CA SER A 114 5.05 -30.05 -0.84
C SER A 114 4.95 -29.55 0.61
N PRO A 115 5.36 -30.37 1.60
CA PRO A 115 5.50 -29.89 2.96
C PRO A 115 6.40 -28.64 3.02
N LEU A 116 5.96 -27.62 3.73
CA LEU A 116 6.54 -26.29 3.72
C LEU A 116 8.03 -26.26 4.08
N ALA A 117 8.46 -27.11 5.02
CA ALA A 117 9.88 -27.24 5.39
C ALA A 117 10.73 -27.82 4.27
N GLU A 118 10.20 -28.75 3.47
CA GLU A 118 10.89 -29.36 2.34
C GLU A 118 11.03 -28.38 1.18
N SER A 119 9.94 -27.71 0.80
CA SER A 119 9.95 -26.68 -0.25
C SER A 119 10.94 -25.55 0.10
N PHE A 120 10.95 -25.13 1.36
CA PHE A 120 11.87 -24.09 1.83
C PHE A 120 13.34 -24.56 1.77
N ASP A 121 13.64 -25.78 2.24
CA ASP A 121 14.99 -26.32 2.21
C ASP A 121 15.48 -26.50 0.77
N GLU A 122 14.63 -26.99 -0.12
CA GLU A 122 14.93 -27.14 -1.53
C GLU A 122 15.21 -25.80 -2.21
N TYR A 123 14.33 -24.81 -2.04
CA TYR A 123 14.51 -23.49 -2.62
C TYR A 123 15.81 -22.83 -2.13
N CYS A 124 16.01 -22.76 -0.82
CA CYS A 124 17.21 -22.15 -0.25
C CYS A 124 18.47 -22.95 -0.62
N GLY A 125 18.35 -24.27 -0.75
CA GLY A 125 19.42 -25.14 -1.23
C GLY A 125 19.83 -24.84 -2.67
N MET A 126 18.85 -24.58 -3.55
CA MET A 126 19.10 -24.15 -4.94
C MET A 126 19.79 -22.78 -5.01
N GLU A 127 19.37 -21.82 -4.18
CA GLU A 127 20.00 -20.49 -4.11
C GLU A 127 21.45 -20.57 -3.60
N MET A 128 21.76 -21.50 -2.69
CA MET A 128 23.13 -21.79 -2.27
C MET A 128 23.97 -22.37 -3.41
N ASP A 129 23.39 -23.19 -4.27
CA ASP A 129 24.10 -23.70 -5.46
C ASP A 129 24.36 -22.61 -6.50
N VAL A 130 23.44 -21.64 -6.64
CA VAL A 130 23.65 -20.43 -7.45
C VAL A 130 24.77 -19.58 -6.86
N PHE A 131 24.76 -19.37 -5.55
CA PHE A 131 25.83 -18.67 -4.82
C PHE A 131 27.19 -19.35 -5.04
N ALA A 132 27.26 -20.64 -4.89
CA ALA A 132 28.51 -21.40 -5.06
C ALA A 132 29.08 -21.24 -6.46
N ARG A 133 28.25 -21.39 -7.51
CA ARG A 133 28.69 -21.16 -8.90
C ARG A 133 29.19 -19.75 -9.14
N LYS A 134 28.54 -18.76 -8.56
CA LYS A 134 28.89 -17.34 -8.73
C LYS A 134 30.25 -17.00 -8.11
N TYR A 135 30.59 -17.61 -6.99
CA TYR A 135 31.78 -17.27 -6.23
C TYR A 135 32.86 -18.36 -6.23
N GLU A 136 32.74 -19.39 -7.11
CA GLU A 136 33.70 -20.49 -7.20
C GLU A 136 35.17 -20.02 -7.31
N SER A 137 35.41 -18.96 -8.09
CA SER A 137 36.76 -18.41 -8.28
C SER A 137 37.40 -17.78 -7.02
N TYR A 138 36.62 -17.56 -5.99
CA TYR A 138 37.09 -17.02 -4.70
C TYR A 138 37.46 -18.12 -3.71
N TYR A 139 37.22 -19.38 -4.05
CA TYR A 139 37.51 -20.56 -3.23
C TYR A 139 38.46 -21.49 -3.97
N TYR A 140 38.21 -22.76 -3.95
CA TYR A 140 39.03 -23.79 -4.56
C TYR A 140 38.27 -24.54 -5.68
N PRO A 141 39.00 -25.16 -6.64
CA PRO A 141 38.39 -25.99 -7.64
C PRO A 141 37.64 -27.18 -7.00
N GLY A 142 36.34 -27.33 -7.29
CA GLY A 142 35.47 -28.33 -6.66
C GLY A 142 34.51 -27.76 -5.58
N PHE A 143 34.66 -26.51 -5.18
CA PHE A 143 33.78 -25.85 -4.20
C PHE A 143 32.29 -26.00 -4.52
N VAL A 144 31.90 -25.85 -5.79
CA VAL A 144 30.52 -26.03 -6.24
C VAL A 144 30.02 -27.45 -5.99
N GLN A 145 30.85 -28.46 -6.28
CA GLN A 145 30.49 -29.85 -6.07
C GLN A 145 30.35 -30.18 -4.59
N ASP A 146 31.27 -29.71 -3.77
CA ASP A 146 31.24 -29.90 -2.32
C ASP A 146 30.00 -29.29 -1.67
N ILE A 147 29.59 -28.11 -2.10
CA ILE A 147 28.33 -27.47 -1.65
C ILE A 147 27.10 -28.29 -2.07
N LYS A 148 27.05 -28.78 -3.32
CA LYS A 148 25.93 -29.60 -3.82
C LYS A 148 25.77 -30.92 -3.08
N GLU A 149 26.87 -31.51 -2.65
CA GLU A 149 26.86 -32.77 -1.90
C GLU A 149 26.32 -32.65 -0.49
N LYS A 150 26.15 -31.43 0.04
CA LYS A 150 25.50 -31.22 1.33
C LYS A 150 23.98 -31.39 1.19
N GLY A 151 23.44 -32.33 1.99
CA GLY A 151 22.06 -32.82 1.83
C GLY A 151 20.95 -31.85 2.25
N SER A 152 21.28 -30.70 2.92
CA SER A 152 20.30 -29.71 3.35
C SER A 152 20.86 -28.29 3.29
N PHE A 153 19.97 -27.30 3.24
CA PHE A 153 20.37 -25.89 3.27
C PHE A 153 21.19 -25.56 4.54
N VAL A 154 20.80 -26.06 5.70
CA VAL A 154 21.54 -25.87 6.95
C VAL A 154 22.94 -26.48 6.87
N ALA A 155 23.11 -27.64 6.25
CA ALA A 155 24.42 -28.25 6.05
C ALA A 155 25.30 -27.42 5.08
N LYS A 156 24.72 -26.90 3.99
CA LYS A 156 25.39 -25.97 3.06
C LYS A 156 25.83 -24.68 3.76
N LEU A 157 24.97 -24.08 4.60
CA LEU A 157 25.31 -22.89 5.38
C LEU A 157 26.48 -23.13 6.33
N ASN A 158 26.46 -24.23 7.10
CA ASN A 158 27.55 -24.55 8.02
C ASN A 158 28.88 -24.75 7.27
N PHE A 159 28.84 -25.39 6.13
CA PHE A 159 30.02 -25.58 5.29
C PHE A 159 30.55 -24.26 4.74
N LEU A 160 29.67 -23.42 4.17
CA LEU A 160 30.04 -22.09 3.70
C LEU A 160 30.62 -21.23 4.83
N ARG A 161 30.07 -21.28 6.05
CA ARG A 161 30.60 -20.53 7.20
C ARG A 161 32.05 -20.90 7.48
N THR A 162 32.39 -22.17 7.47
CA THR A 162 33.76 -22.65 7.71
C THR A 162 34.70 -22.11 6.65
N LEU A 163 34.31 -22.24 5.38
CA LEU A 163 35.15 -21.75 4.27
C LEU A 163 35.26 -20.22 4.22
N ALA A 164 34.18 -19.50 4.53
CA ALA A 164 34.24 -18.04 4.58
C ALA A 164 35.25 -17.54 5.61
N GLN A 165 35.35 -18.22 6.76
CA GLN A 165 36.36 -17.92 7.77
C GLN A 165 37.78 -18.26 7.28
N GLU A 166 37.95 -19.40 6.64
CA GLU A 166 39.24 -19.86 6.12
C GLU A 166 39.78 -18.93 5.00
N TYR A 167 38.89 -18.54 4.07
CA TYR A 167 39.25 -17.70 2.91
C TYR A 167 39.09 -16.19 3.17
N GLY A 168 38.69 -15.78 4.39
CA GLY A 168 38.46 -14.38 4.73
C GLY A 168 37.34 -13.72 3.92
N ALA A 169 36.34 -14.50 3.48
CA ALA A 169 35.22 -13.99 2.71
C ALA A 169 34.23 -13.25 3.61
N ARG A 170 33.83 -12.05 3.18
CA ARG A 170 32.81 -11.25 3.84
C ARG A 170 31.44 -11.54 3.23
N LEU A 171 30.47 -11.91 4.05
CA LEU A 171 29.16 -12.37 3.61
C LEU A 171 28.08 -11.34 3.92
N TYR A 172 27.18 -11.08 2.96
CA TYR A 172 26.00 -10.27 3.12
C TYR A 172 24.76 -11.10 2.75
N LEU A 173 23.78 -11.15 3.64
CA LEU A 173 22.50 -11.80 3.39
C LEU A 173 21.43 -10.76 3.09
N ILE A 174 20.73 -10.93 1.97
CA ILE A 174 19.58 -10.12 1.58
C ILE A 174 18.36 -11.02 1.45
N ILE A 175 17.27 -10.70 2.15
CA ILE A 175 16.03 -11.46 2.12
C ILE A 175 14.88 -10.55 1.66
N ASP A 176 14.22 -10.93 0.59
CA ASP A 176 12.95 -10.31 0.17
C ASP A 176 11.76 -11.12 0.69
N GLU A 177 10.65 -10.42 0.98
CA GLU A 177 9.40 -10.98 1.49
C GLU A 177 9.57 -11.96 2.67
N TYR A 178 10.41 -11.60 3.66
CA TYR A 178 10.74 -12.46 4.79
C TYR A 178 9.51 -12.94 5.57
N ASP A 179 8.43 -12.18 5.53
CA ASP A 179 7.16 -12.44 6.21
C ASP A 179 6.15 -13.21 5.35
N ASN A 180 6.44 -13.45 4.06
CA ASN A 180 5.52 -14.15 3.17
C ASN A 180 5.25 -15.60 3.63
N PHE A 181 6.27 -16.24 4.13
CA PHE A 181 6.20 -17.58 4.66
C PHE A 181 5.21 -17.70 5.83
N THR A 182 5.28 -16.79 6.81
CA THR A 182 4.35 -16.78 7.95
C THR A 182 2.92 -16.47 7.50
N ASN A 183 2.77 -15.63 6.48
CA ASN A 183 1.46 -15.30 5.91
C ASN A 183 0.83 -16.52 5.19
N VAL A 184 1.62 -17.31 4.46
CA VAL A 184 1.13 -18.54 3.82
C VAL A 184 0.67 -19.55 4.86
N VAL A 185 1.48 -19.78 5.89
CA VAL A 185 1.14 -20.71 6.97
C VAL A 185 -0.15 -20.34 7.68
N LEU A 186 -0.30 -19.06 8.06
CA LEU A 186 -1.51 -18.58 8.72
C LEU A 186 -2.76 -18.64 7.84
N ASN A 187 -2.59 -18.44 6.54
CA ASN A 187 -3.70 -18.39 5.61
C ASN A 187 -4.16 -19.75 5.08
N GLU A 188 -3.26 -20.70 4.94
CA GLU A 188 -3.54 -21.96 4.22
C GLU A 188 -3.56 -23.20 5.12
N LEU A 189 -2.72 -23.23 6.14
CA LEU A 189 -2.45 -24.44 6.89
C LEU A 189 -2.93 -24.41 8.36
N GLY A 190 -3.38 -23.24 8.84
CA GLY A 190 -3.91 -23.07 10.20
C GLY A 190 -2.86 -23.08 11.33
N ASP A 191 -3.36 -22.87 12.55
CA ASP A 191 -2.54 -22.65 13.74
C ASP A 191 -1.57 -23.79 14.09
N GLU A 192 -1.96 -25.07 13.84
CA GLU A 192 -1.14 -26.23 14.24
C GLU A 192 0.17 -26.34 13.44
N VAL A 193 0.11 -26.08 12.15
CA VAL A 193 1.30 -26.11 11.29
C VAL A 193 2.20 -24.92 11.58
N TYR A 194 1.62 -23.76 11.81
CA TYR A 194 2.36 -22.58 12.23
C TYR A 194 3.13 -22.87 13.54
N HIS A 195 2.47 -23.43 14.56
CA HIS A 195 3.12 -23.80 15.81
C HIS A 195 4.23 -24.83 15.60
N SER A 196 4.08 -25.81 14.73
CA SER A 196 5.12 -26.80 14.45
C SER A 196 6.38 -26.18 13.83
N LEU A 197 6.21 -25.20 12.96
CA LEU A 197 7.31 -24.52 12.26
C LEU A 197 8.01 -23.47 13.12
N THR A 198 7.26 -22.81 13.98
CA THR A 198 7.73 -21.71 14.83
C THR A 198 8.20 -22.20 16.21
N HIS A 199 7.90 -23.42 16.62
CA HIS A 199 8.32 -23.99 17.90
C HIS A 199 9.85 -23.97 18.08
N ALA A 200 10.32 -24.05 19.33
CA ALA A 200 11.74 -23.98 19.69
C ALA A 200 12.65 -24.97 18.93
N SER A 201 12.09 -26.05 18.45
CA SER A 201 12.74 -27.08 17.61
C SER A 201 12.45 -26.91 16.12
N GLY A 202 11.70 -25.84 15.70
CA GLY A 202 11.29 -25.65 14.31
C GLY A 202 12.46 -25.37 13.37
N PHE A 203 12.38 -25.90 12.19
CA PHE A 203 13.35 -25.73 11.10
C PHE A 203 13.68 -24.26 10.81
N TYR A 204 12.68 -23.40 10.79
CA TYR A 204 12.83 -21.98 10.50
C TYR A 204 13.72 -21.26 11.52
N ARG A 205 13.49 -21.55 12.82
CA ARG A 205 14.33 -21.04 13.91
C ARG A 205 15.79 -21.48 13.75
N GLU A 206 16.00 -22.73 13.36
CA GLU A 206 17.34 -23.25 13.14
C GLU A 206 18.08 -22.49 12.05
N VAL A 207 17.43 -22.25 10.90
CA VAL A 207 18.00 -21.50 9.78
C VAL A 207 18.37 -20.07 10.21
N PHE A 208 17.45 -19.34 10.81
CA PHE A 208 17.71 -17.95 11.24
C PHE A 208 18.79 -17.84 12.31
N LYS A 209 18.88 -18.82 13.23
CA LYS A 209 20.01 -18.88 14.18
C LYS A 209 21.35 -19.05 13.48
N LYS A 210 21.40 -19.76 12.36
CA LYS A 210 22.65 -19.90 11.57
C LYS A 210 23.04 -18.62 10.86
N PHE A 211 22.07 -17.81 10.43
CA PHE A 211 22.36 -16.51 9.82
C PHE A 211 23.11 -15.58 10.79
N LYS A 212 22.75 -15.63 12.09
CA LYS A 212 23.44 -14.86 13.13
C LYS A 212 24.89 -15.31 13.30
N GLY A 213 25.81 -14.35 13.22
CA GLY A 213 27.24 -14.61 13.37
C GLY A 213 27.93 -15.26 12.16
N MET A 214 27.18 -15.53 11.08
CA MET A 214 27.73 -15.95 9.80
C MET A 214 27.87 -14.78 8.81
N PHE A 215 26.81 -13.98 8.71
CA PHE A 215 26.79 -12.82 7.83
C PHE A 215 27.22 -11.57 8.58
N GLU A 216 28.10 -10.80 7.96
CA GLU A 216 28.56 -9.53 8.50
C GLU A 216 27.47 -8.44 8.39
N ARG A 217 26.59 -8.58 7.41
CA ARG A 217 25.40 -7.75 7.24
C ARG A 217 24.22 -8.58 6.80
N ILE A 218 23.04 -8.21 7.31
CA ILE A 218 21.75 -8.79 6.94
C ILE A 218 20.77 -7.66 6.67
N PHE A 219 20.10 -7.69 5.51
CA PHE A 219 19.02 -6.75 5.18
C PHE A 219 17.79 -7.55 4.74
N MET A 220 16.67 -7.32 5.40
CA MET A 220 15.42 -8.02 5.14
C MET A 220 14.31 -7.03 4.79
N THR A 221 13.48 -7.39 3.80
CA THR A 221 12.27 -6.64 3.49
C THR A 221 11.02 -7.52 3.55
N GLY A 222 9.89 -6.87 3.84
CA GLY A 222 8.58 -7.50 3.92
C GLY A 222 7.46 -6.48 3.92
N VAL A 223 6.25 -6.93 4.23
CA VAL A 223 5.05 -6.10 4.33
C VAL A 223 4.45 -6.08 5.74
N SER A 224 4.94 -6.90 6.68
CA SER A 224 4.48 -6.88 8.08
C SER A 224 5.64 -7.04 9.05
N PRO A 225 5.56 -6.44 10.27
CA PRO A 225 6.60 -6.53 11.28
C PRO A 225 6.45 -7.80 12.14
N VAL A 226 5.93 -8.86 11.53
CA VAL A 226 5.84 -10.15 12.20
C VAL A 226 7.24 -10.63 12.50
N THR A 227 7.55 -10.72 13.76
CA THR A 227 8.81 -11.32 14.18
C THR A 227 8.60 -12.80 14.40
N LEU A 228 9.67 -13.48 14.17
CA LEU A 228 9.80 -14.87 14.52
C LEU A 228 10.09 -15.00 16.05
N ASP A 229 9.46 -14.16 16.90
CA ASP A 229 9.81 -14.01 18.33
C ASP A 229 9.55 -15.25 19.17
N ASP A 230 8.66 -16.12 18.77
CA ASP A 230 8.65 -17.49 19.28
C ASP A 230 9.93 -18.24 18.89
N LEU A 231 10.63 -17.76 17.88
CA LEU A 231 11.91 -18.27 17.41
C LEU A 231 13.09 -17.68 18.18
N THR A 232 12.88 -16.66 19.03
CA THR A 232 13.99 -15.84 19.46
C THR A 232 14.12 -15.59 20.96
N SER A 233 14.23 -16.59 21.74
CA SER A 233 15.15 -16.40 22.87
C SER A 233 16.59 -16.11 22.40
N GLY A 234 16.79 -15.78 21.12
CA GLY A 234 18.09 -15.55 20.50
C GLY A 234 18.13 -14.70 19.24
N PHE A 235 16.98 -14.29 18.62
CA PHE A 235 16.94 -13.46 17.42
C PHE A 235 16.31 -12.07 17.65
N ASN A 236 16.67 -11.42 18.73
CA ASN A 236 16.47 -9.98 18.94
C ASN A 236 17.43 -9.19 18.01
N ILE A 237 17.33 -9.37 16.67
CA ILE A 237 18.48 -9.07 15.81
C ILE A 237 18.17 -8.08 14.72
N GLY A 238 16.91 -7.92 14.36
CA GLY A 238 16.57 -6.96 13.33
C GLY A 238 16.29 -5.58 13.92
N TRP A 239 17.11 -4.60 13.58
CA TRP A 239 16.81 -3.21 13.85
C TRP A 239 15.78 -2.72 12.84
N ASN A 240 14.56 -2.35 13.31
CA ASN A 240 13.49 -1.88 12.45
C ASN A 240 13.73 -0.44 12.01
N LEU A 241 13.96 -0.24 10.73
CA LEU A 241 14.13 1.08 10.12
C LEU A 241 12.80 1.68 9.63
N SER A 242 11.72 0.91 9.61
CA SER A 242 10.47 1.24 8.92
C SER A 242 9.79 2.51 9.42
N VAL A 243 9.90 2.78 10.73
CA VAL A 243 9.26 3.92 11.39
C VAL A 243 10.26 5.01 11.82
N LYS A 244 11.50 4.94 11.31
CA LYS A 244 12.51 5.95 11.59
C LYS A 244 12.42 7.10 10.60
N PRO A 245 12.47 8.36 11.06
CA PRO A 245 12.30 9.53 10.20
C PRO A 245 13.35 9.60 9.09
N GLU A 246 14.61 9.21 9.36
CA GLU A 246 15.70 9.24 8.40
C GLU A 246 15.45 8.32 7.18
N PHE A 247 14.62 7.27 7.35
CA PHE A 247 14.31 6.29 6.32
C PHE A 247 12.86 6.41 5.80
N ASN A 248 12.12 7.46 6.19
CA ASN A 248 10.74 7.65 5.74
C ASN A 248 10.64 7.69 4.22
N GLN A 249 11.56 8.37 3.54
CA GLN A 249 11.59 8.57 2.09
C GLN A 249 12.53 7.61 1.34
N MET A 250 13.08 6.59 2.00
CA MET A 250 14.02 5.64 1.35
C MET A 250 13.34 4.83 0.24
N LEU A 251 12.08 4.45 0.41
CA LEU A 251 11.25 3.82 -0.62
C LEU A 251 9.97 4.62 -0.83
N GLY A 252 9.38 4.50 -2.01
CA GLY A 252 8.32 5.38 -2.48
C GLY A 252 8.90 6.54 -3.29
N PHE A 253 8.02 7.32 -3.92
CA PHE A 253 8.41 8.55 -4.59
C PHE A 253 7.93 9.75 -3.77
N SER A 254 8.83 10.72 -3.53
CA SER A 254 8.44 12.03 -3.03
C SER A 254 7.75 12.83 -4.14
N GLU A 255 7.07 13.90 -3.80
CA GLU A 255 6.48 14.80 -4.81
C GLU A 255 7.56 15.34 -5.76
N GLU A 256 8.77 15.63 -5.24
CA GLU A 256 9.88 16.08 -6.05
C GLU A 256 10.40 14.99 -7.01
N ASP A 257 10.47 13.73 -6.58
CA ASP A 257 10.81 12.61 -7.47
C ASP A 257 9.79 12.50 -8.63
N VAL A 258 8.50 12.67 -8.33
CA VAL A 258 7.43 12.63 -9.33
C VAL A 258 7.53 13.82 -10.28
N ARG A 259 7.74 15.03 -9.75
CA ARG A 259 7.90 16.25 -10.55
C ARG A 259 9.06 16.14 -11.52
N GLN A 260 10.22 15.71 -11.05
CA GLN A 260 11.42 15.53 -11.89
C GLN A 260 11.19 14.48 -12.98
N MET A 261 10.52 13.38 -12.67
CA MET A 261 10.19 12.34 -13.65
C MET A 261 9.23 12.86 -14.72
N LEU A 262 8.16 13.54 -14.34
CA LEU A 262 7.20 14.12 -15.28
C LEU A 262 7.86 15.17 -16.16
N GLN A 263 8.68 16.07 -15.57
CA GLN A 263 9.39 17.09 -16.31
C GLN A 263 10.38 16.48 -17.30
N TYR A 264 11.10 15.42 -16.92
CA TYR A 264 12.00 14.69 -17.82
C TYR A 264 11.27 14.20 -19.08
N TYR A 265 10.10 13.56 -18.92
CA TYR A 265 9.35 13.05 -20.06
C TYR A 265 8.67 14.16 -20.88
N LYS A 266 8.31 15.28 -20.25
CA LYS A 266 7.83 16.48 -20.92
C LYS A 266 8.92 17.10 -21.81
N ASP A 267 10.13 17.29 -21.26
CA ASP A 267 11.28 17.85 -21.98
C ASP A 267 11.74 16.93 -23.13
N ALA A 268 11.57 15.61 -22.93
CA ALA A 268 11.79 14.61 -23.97
C ALA A 268 10.66 14.55 -25.02
N GLY A 269 9.62 15.39 -24.93
CA GLY A 269 8.51 15.44 -25.88
C GLY A 269 7.58 14.22 -25.84
N ARG A 270 7.59 13.45 -24.74
CA ARG A 270 6.73 12.25 -24.60
C ARG A 270 5.32 12.59 -24.12
N HIS A 271 5.11 13.74 -23.55
CA HIS A 271 3.81 14.32 -23.25
C HIS A 271 3.88 15.85 -23.26
N ASN A 272 2.72 16.50 -23.36
CA ASN A 272 2.57 17.96 -23.35
C ASN A 272 1.74 18.44 -22.14
N GLY A 273 1.42 17.55 -21.19
CA GLY A 273 0.64 17.86 -20.01
C GLY A 273 1.32 18.90 -19.09
N ASP A 274 0.50 19.61 -18.32
CA ASP A 274 1.00 20.43 -17.23
C ASP A 274 1.42 19.56 -16.06
N VAL A 275 2.67 19.69 -15.62
CA VAL A 275 3.27 18.81 -14.59
C VAL A 275 2.58 18.96 -13.24
N GLU A 276 2.28 20.21 -12.83
CA GLU A 276 1.62 20.45 -11.54
C GLU A 276 0.16 19.99 -11.56
N ALA A 277 -0.53 20.11 -12.70
CA ALA A 277 -1.88 19.56 -12.85
C ALA A 277 -1.87 18.03 -12.77
N MET A 278 -0.88 17.36 -13.39
CA MET A 278 -0.73 15.90 -13.30
C MET A 278 -0.43 15.44 -11.87
N ILE A 279 0.41 16.17 -11.12
CA ILE A 279 0.68 15.88 -9.71
C ILE A 279 -0.59 16.06 -8.88
N ALA A 280 -1.32 17.16 -9.10
CA ALA A 280 -2.57 17.44 -8.39
C ALA A 280 -3.65 16.36 -8.66
N ASP A 281 -3.69 15.79 -9.86
CA ASP A 281 -4.58 14.67 -10.21
C ASP A 281 -4.17 13.36 -9.51
N MET A 282 -2.87 13.07 -9.43
CA MET A 282 -2.35 11.87 -8.78
C MET A 282 -2.43 11.89 -7.25
N LYS A 283 -2.24 13.05 -6.61
CA LYS A 283 -2.18 13.18 -5.14
C LYS A 283 -3.33 12.52 -4.39
N PRO A 284 -4.61 12.75 -4.74
CA PRO A 284 -5.72 12.13 -4.04
C PRO A 284 -5.74 10.60 -4.13
N TRP A 285 -5.07 10.03 -5.11
CA TRP A 285 -5.13 8.60 -5.45
C TRP A 285 -3.92 7.79 -4.99
N TYR A 286 -2.72 8.38 -4.98
CA TYR A 286 -1.46 7.62 -4.85
C TYR A 286 -0.54 8.12 -3.76
N ASP A 287 -0.76 9.34 -3.25
CA ASP A 287 0.07 10.01 -2.25
C ASP A 287 -0.42 9.76 -0.80
N ASN A 288 0.11 10.55 0.11
CA ASN A 288 -0.22 10.68 1.53
C ASN A 288 0.32 9.59 2.45
N TYR A 289 1.23 8.74 2.01
CA TYR A 289 1.87 7.78 2.90
C TYR A 289 2.95 8.43 3.75
N CYS A 290 2.75 8.47 5.07
CA CYS A 290 3.73 8.84 6.08
C CYS A 290 3.98 7.62 6.98
N PHE A 291 5.25 7.20 7.09
CA PHE A 291 5.63 6.00 7.82
C PHE A 291 6.31 6.30 9.16
N ALA A 292 6.76 7.51 9.39
CA ALA A 292 7.43 7.92 10.62
C ALA A 292 6.71 9.10 11.27
N LYS A 293 6.30 8.93 12.52
CA LYS A 293 5.59 9.96 13.30
C LYS A 293 6.40 11.26 13.39
N ASP A 294 7.69 11.12 13.63
CA ASP A 294 8.58 12.28 13.81
C ASP A 294 8.93 13.00 12.49
N SER A 295 8.43 12.50 11.35
CA SER A 295 8.54 13.17 10.05
C SER A 295 7.34 14.06 9.72
N LEU A 296 6.29 14.12 10.56
CA LEU A 296 5.07 14.88 10.27
C LEU A 296 5.29 16.37 10.02
N ASP A 297 6.31 16.97 10.64
CA ASP A 297 6.66 18.39 10.52
C ASP A 297 7.53 18.69 9.27
N SER A 298 8.05 17.67 8.62
CA SER A 298 8.81 17.76 7.36
C SER A 298 7.95 17.15 6.26
N ASP A 299 7.96 17.57 5.03
CA ASP A 299 7.12 17.00 3.96
C ASP A 299 7.28 15.45 3.85
N PRO A 300 6.50 14.67 4.63
CA PRO A 300 6.75 13.23 4.84
C PRO A 300 6.03 12.34 3.84
N LYS A 301 5.22 12.94 2.96
CA LYS A 301 4.27 12.22 2.14
C LYS A 301 4.95 11.53 0.97
N MET A 302 4.59 10.28 0.76
CA MET A 302 5.15 9.42 -0.28
C MET A 302 4.05 8.91 -1.19
N PHE A 303 4.34 8.94 -2.49
CA PHE A 303 3.54 8.28 -3.53
C PHE A 303 3.90 6.79 -3.62
N ASN A 304 2.90 5.98 -3.93
CA ASN A 304 3.12 4.61 -4.37
C ASN A 304 3.77 4.61 -5.77
N CYS A 305 4.96 4.01 -5.89
CA CYS A 305 5.76 4.05 -7.12
C CYS A 305 5.04 3.48 -8.34
N ASP A 306 4.43 2.32 -8.17
CA ASP A 306 3.80 1.58 -9.28
C ASP A 306 2.59 2.33 -9.84
N MET A 307 1.83 2.99 -8.96
CA MET A 307 0.69 3.80 -9.34
C MET A 307 1.11 5.05 -10.16
N VAL A 308 2.19 5.71 -9.75
CA VAL A 308 2.74 6.85 -10.52
C VAL A 308 3.22 6.39 -11.89
N LEU A 309 3.92 5.26 -11.96
CA LEU A 309 4.39 4.71 -13.25
C LEU A 309 3.23 4.25 -14.13
N TYR A 310 2.17 3.68 -13.54
CA TYR A 310 0.92 3.34 -14.23
C TYR A 310 0.27 4.59 -14.85
N TYR A 311 0.11 5.64 -14.06
CA TYR A 311 -0.46 6.92 -14.53
C TYR A 311 0.34 7.48 -15.69
N LEU A 312 1.65 7.63 -15.51
CA LEU A 312 2.53 8.23 -16.51
C LEU A 312 2.55 7.42 -17.80
N ARG A 313 2.57 6.09 -17.72
CA ARG A 313 2.51 5.23 -18.90
C ARG A 313 1.22 5.43 -19.68
N ASN A 314 0.07 5.40 -19.00
CA ASN A 314 -1.22 5.64 -19.65
C ASN A 314 -1.30 7.05 -20.25
N TYR A 315 -0.74 8.05 -19.58
CA TYR A 315 -0.72 9.42 -20.08
C TYR A 315 0.12 9.55 -21.35
N ILE A 316 1.29 8.92 -21.41
CA ILE A 316 2.15 8.92 -22.59
C ILE A 316 1.51 8.16 -23.76
N ASP A 317 0.89 7.01 -23.49
CA ASP A 317 0.29 6.16 -24.52
C ASP A 317 -1.04 6.73 -25.06
N GLY A 318 -1.84 7.38 -24.20
CA GLY A 318 -3.20 7.86 -24.51
C GLY A 318 -3.37 9.38 -24.58
N GLY A 319 -2.35 10.17 -24.22
CA GLY A 319 -2.40 11.64 -24.20
C GLY A 319 -3.27 12.23 -23.08
N LYS A 320 -3.81 11.40 -22.18
CA LYS A 320 -4.67 11.79 -21.05
C LYS A 320 -4.44 10.86 -19.86
N ALA A 321 -4.90 11.28 -18.69
CA ALA A 321 -4.91 10.45 -17.49
C ALA A 321 -5.68 9.13 -17.71
N PRO A 322 -5.33 8.04 -16.98
CA PRO A 322 -6.05 6.77 -17.10
C PRO A 322 -7.51 6.92 -16.66
N GLU A 323 -8.45 6.32 -17.38
CA GLU A 323 -9.88 6.34 -17.02
C GLU A 323 -10.15 5.68 -15.67
N GLN A 324 -9.35 4.65 -15.34
CA GLN A 324 -9.34 4.05 -14.03
C GLN A 324 -8.03 4.42 -13.33
N MET A 325 -8.12 5.22 -12.26
CA MET A 325 -6.96 5.62 -11.49
C MET A 325 -6.33 4.46 -10.70
N ILE A 326 -7.04 3.35 -10.57
CA ILE A 326 -6.57 2.14 -9.89
C ILE A 326 -6.11 1.13 -10.94
N ASP A 327 -4.84 0.76 -10.88
CA ASP A 327 -4.31 -0.32 -11.71
C ASP A 327 -5.03 -1.63 -11.37
N PRO A 328 -5.69 -2.30 -12.34
CA PRO A 328 -6.36 -3.58 -12.12
C PRO A 328 -5.48 -4.66 -11.46
N ASN A 329 -4.16 -4.59 -11.67
CA ASN A 329 -3.21 -5.51 -11.06
C ASN A 329 -3.01 -5.31 -9.55
N THR A 330 -3.57 -4.23 -8.94
CA THR A 330 -3.44 -3.95 -7.49
C THR A 330 -4.43 -4.69 -6.61
N ARG A 331 -5.41 -5.39 -7.17
CA ARG A 331 -6.50 -6.10 -6.44
C ARG A 331 -6.03 -7.16 -5.44
N THR A 332 -4.78 -7.62 -5.54
CA THR A 332 -4.22 -8.64 -4.61
C THR A 332 -4.12 -8.16 -3.15
N ASP A 333 -4.00 -6.86 -2.90
CA ASP A 333 -3.87 -6.32 -1.54
C ASP A 333 -5.22 -6.31 -0.81
N TYR A 334 -6.31 -6.11 -1.53
CA TYR A 334 -7.69 -6.25 -1.03
C TYR A 334 -7.97 -7.64 -0.44
N ASN A 335 -7.55 -8.71 -1.13
CA ASN A 335 -7.73 -10.08 -0.65
C ASN A 335 -6.99 -10.35 0.67
N LYS A 336 -5.85 -9.69 0.92
CA LYS A 336 -5.16 -9.79 2.21
C LYS A 336 -5.93 -9.13 3.35
N MET A 337 -6.49 -7.95 3.12
CA MET A 337 -7.35 -7.29 4.12
C MET A 337 -8.53 -8.19 4.49
N LYS A 338 -9.20 -8.77 3.48
CA LYS A 338 -10.33 -9.69 3.69
C LYS A 338 -9.94 -10.91 4.54
N LYS A 339 -8.78 -11.51 4.26
CA LYS A 339 -8.25 -12.63 5.04
C LYS A 339 -7.90 -12.22 6.48
N LEU A 340 -7.30 -11.05 6.69
CA LEU A 340 -7.00 -10.54 8.03
C LEU A 340 -8.25 -10.34 8.88
N ILE A 341 -9.35 -9.92 8.26
CA ILE A 341 -10.64 -9.76 8.95
C ILE A 341 -11.22 -11.11 9.32
N GLN A 342 -11.10 -12.11 8.44
CA GLN A 342 -11.58 -13.48 8.69
C GLN A 342 -10.85 -14.18 9.84
N LEU A 343 -9.65 -13.71 10.23
CA LEU A 343 -8.93 -14.17 11.42
C LEU A 343 -9.53 -13.67 12.74
N ASP A 344 -10.62 -12.92 12.69
CA ASP A 344 -11.32 -12.44 13.89
C ASP A 344 -11.91 -13.62 14.67
N ARG A 345 -11.37 -13.87 15.86
CA ARG A 345 -11.93 -14.87 16.78
C ARG A 345 -13.04 -14.24 17.62
N LEU A 346 -13.79 -15.07 18.35
CA LEU A 346 -15.00 -14.74 19.12
C LEU A 346 -14.92 -13.47 20.00
N ASP A 347 -13.72 -13.03 20.37
CA ASP A 347 -13.47 -11.86 21.23
C ASP A 347 -12.94 -10.63 20.47
N GLY A 348 -12.80 -10.69 19.14
CA GLY A 348 -12.27 -9.61 18.31
C GLY A 348 -13.37 -8.74 17.70
N ASP A 349 -13.09 -7.44 17.53
CA ASP A 349 -13.97 -6.47 16.86
C ASP A 349 -13.25 -5.82 15.66
N ARG A 350 -12.62 -6.62 14.80
CA ARG A 350 -11.93 -6.11 13.60
C ARG A 350 -12.88 -5.43 12.63
N LYS A 351 -14.09 -5.98 12.49
CA LYS A 351 -15.15 -5.36 11.69
C LYS A 351 -15.57 -4.01 12.26
N GLY A 352 -15.70 -3.88 13.58
CA GLY A 352 -15.97 -2.61 14.24
C GLY A 352 -14.83 -1.60 14.10
N VAL A 353 -13.57 -2.05 14.13
CA VAL A 353 -12.41 -1.18 13.83
C VAL A 353 -12.48 -0.65 12.40
N LEU A 354 -12.75 -1.52 11.41
CA LEU A 354 -12.90 -1.08 10.01
C LEU A 354 -14.06 -0.12 9.82
N ARG A 355 -15.20 -0.39 10.48
CA ARG A 355 -16.35 0.51 10.45
C ARG A 355 -15.97 1.89 10.99
N ARG A 356 -15.33 1.97 12.16
CA ARG A 356 -14.85 3.25 12.71
C ARG A 356 -13.89 3.98 11.77
N ILE A 357 -12.95 3.26 11.15
CA ILE A 357 -12.04 3.84 10.15
C ILE A 357 -12.81 4.41 8.96
N THR A 358 -13.83 3.70 8.50
CA THR A 358 -14.66 4.14 7.36
C THR A 358 -15.54 5.33 7.71
N GLU A 359 -16.13 5.33 8.92
CA GLU A 359 -17.04 6.36 9.42
C GLU A 359 -16.30 7.64 9.85
N GLU A 360 -15.16 7.50 10.55
CA GLU A 360 -14.41 8.63 11.12
C GLU A 360 -13.21 9.05 10.27
N GLY A 361 -12.87 8.26 9.24
CA GLY A 361 -11.71 8.47 8.39
C GLY A 361 -10.36 8.24 9.07
N ARG A 362 -10.35 8.04 10.41
CA ARG A 362 -9.14 7.95 11.24
C ARG A 362 -9.39 7.21 12.55
N ILE A 363 -8.32 6.68 13.15
CA ILE A 363 -8.31 6.08 14.50
C ILE A 363 -7.05 6.49 15.25
N VAL A 364 -7.11 6.55 16.58
CA VAL A 364 -5.92 6.67 17.45
C VAL A 364 -5.52 5.28 17.89
N ALA A 365 -4.30 4.85 17.56
CA ALA A 365 -3.81 3.53 17.92
C ALA A 365 -2.29 3.53 18.09
N ASP A 366 -1.78 2.71 19.01
CA ASP A 366 -0.34 2.51 19.13
C ASP A 366 0.19 1.67 17.97
N LEU A 367 1.32 2.07 17.39
CA LEU A 367 1.99 1.29 16.36
C LEU A 367 2.97 0.30 17.01
N VAL A 368 2.63 -0.97 16.90
CA VAL A 368 3.51 -2.06 17.33
C VAL A 368 4.53 -2.31 16.23
N THR A 369 5.81 -2.10 16.53
CA THR A 369 6.91 -2.18 15.56
C THR A 369 7.46 -3.59 15.38
N SER A 370 7.03 -4.55 16.21
CA SER A 370 7.47 -5.93 16.19
C SER A 370 6.54 -6.77 17.07
N PHE A 371 6.02 -7.87 16.56
CA PHE A 371 5.18 -8.81 17.32
C PHE A 371 5.34 -10.24 16.80
N PRO A 372 5.25 -11.26 17.69
CA PRO A 372 5.28 -12.65 17.25
C PRO A 372 4.06 -13.00 16.42
N ALA A 373 4.21 -13.91 15.47
CA ALA A 373 3.15 -14.27 14.54
C ALA A 373 1.87 -14.79 15.23
N ARG A 374 1.99 -15.45 16.39
CA ARG A 374 0.82 -15.84 17.22
C ARG A 374 -0.02 -14.65 17.68
N ASP A 375 0.57 -13.47 17.80
CA ASP A 375 -0.10 -12.27 18.25
C ASP A 375 -0.87 -11.54 17.13
N ILE A 376 -0.74 -12.01 15.88
CA ILE A 376 -1.46 -11.44 14.71
C ILE A 376 -2.99 -11.47 14.89
N ILE A 377 -3.49 -12.40 15.72
CA ILE A 377 -4.92 -12.53 16.03
C ILE A 377 -5.41 -11.54 17.09
N LYS A 378 -4.49 -10.88 17.84
CA LYS A 378 -4.85 -9.94 18.89
C LYS A 378 -5.47 -8.67 18.30
N PRO A 379 -6.60 -8.17 18.86
CA PRO A 379 -7.28 -6.98 18.35
C PRO A 379 -6.39 -5.72 18.32
N GLU A 380 -5.53 -5.54 19.33
CA GLU A 380 -4.61 -4.40 19.45
C GLU A 380 -3.53 -4.34 18.36
N ILE A 381 -3.21 -5.47 17.72
CA ILE A 381 -2.24 -5.54 16.62
C ILE A 381 -2.86 -5.12 15.28
N PHE A 382 -4.18 -5.23 15.14
CA PHE A 382 -4.86 -5.04 13.87
C PHE A 382 -4.65 -3.65 13.25
N PRO A 383 -4.71 -2.52 13.98
CA PRO A 383 -4.36 -1.22 13.41
C PRO A 383 -2.94 -1.14 12.86
N SER A 384 -1.97 -1.78 13.55
CA SER A 384 -0.59 -1.85 13.09
C SER A 384 -0.45 -2.66 11.80
N LEU A 385 -1.18 -3.78 11.68
CA LEU A 385 -1.23 -4.55 10.43
C LEU A 385 -1.78 -3.71 9.27
N LEU A 386 -2.91 -3.02 9.49
CA LEU A 386 -3.48 -2.13 8.48
C LEU A 386 -2.49 -1.04 8.04
N PHE A 387 -1.75 -0.46 8.98
CA PHE A 387 -0.69 0.51 8.68
C PHE A 387 0.42 -0.08 7.82
N TYR A 388 0.99 -1.22 8.20
CA TYR A 388 2.09 -1.83 7.46
C TYR A 388 1.68 -2.38 6.09
N TYR A 389 0.42 -2.82 5.94
CA TYR A 389 -0.14 -3.17 4.63
C TYR A 389 -0.50 -1.96 3.76
N GLY A 390 -0.34 -0.72 4.29
CA GLY A 390 -0.64 0.51 3.57
C GLY A 390 -2.12 0.85 3.49
N MET A 391 -2.94 0.20 4.32
CA MET A 391 -4.37 0.50 4.46
C MET A 391 -4.60 1.72 5.36
N LEU A 392 -3.65 2.04 6.23
CA LEU A 392 -3.61 3.25 7.04
C LEU A 392 -2.25 3.93 6.90
N THR A 393 -2.21 5.22 7.21
CA THR A 393 -1.01 6.05 7.24
C THR A 393 -1.05 6.95 8.49
N ILE A 394 0.09 7.49 8.91
CA ILE A 394 0.15 8.46 10.00
C ILE A 394 -0.31 9.82 9.45
N VAL A 395 -1.38 10.37 10.02
CA VAL A 395 -1.95 11.66 9.61
C VAL A 395 -1.82 12.75 10.68
N GLY A 396 -1.42 12.38 11.89
CA GLY A 396 -1.25 13.30 13.00
C GLY A 396 -0.88 12.58 14.29
N THR A 397 -0.97 13.29 15.40
CA THR A 397 -0.75 12.75 16.74
C THR A 397 -1.86 13.20 17.70
N ASP A 398 -2.21 12.34 18.64
CA ASP A 398 -3.03 12.64 19.81
C ASP A 398 -2.16 12.37 21.06
N GLY A 399 -1.61 13.42 21.63
CA GLY A 399 -0.54 13.32 22.61
C GLY A 399 0.68 12.58 22.05
N GLN A 400 1.04 11.45 22.62
CA GLN A 400 2.16 10.63 22.14
C GLN A 400 1.75 9.55 21.14
N ARG A 401 0.44 9.31 20.96
CA ARG A 401 -0.08 8.26 20.09
C ARG A 401 -0.26 8.76 18.67
N PRO A 402 0.09 7.99 17.65
CA PRO A 402 -0.20 8.34 16.28
C PRO A 402 -1.70 8.28 15.99
N VAL A 403 -2.17 9.24 15.20
CA VAL A 403 -3.47 9.21 14.55
C VAL A 403 -3.28 8.59 13.17
N LEU A 404 -3.97 7.48 12.93
CA LEU A 404 -3.91 6.73 11.68
C LEU A 404 -5.14 7.04 10.86
N GLY A 405 -4.96 7.37 9.59
CA GLY A 405 -6.03 7.68 8.65
C GLY A 405 -5.89 6.92 7.33
N ILE A 406 -6.94 6.95 6.52
CA ILE A 406 -6.92 6.38 5.17
C ILE A 406 -6.01 7.26 4.29
N PRO A 407 -4.98 6.71 3.63
CA PRO A 407 -3.99 7.54 2.92
C PRO A 407 -4.58 8.24 1.69
N ASN A 408 -5.39 7.54 0.89
CA ASN A 408 -5.85 8.05 -0.40
C ASN A 408 -7.11 7.34 -0.91
N ASN A 409 -7.63 7.80 -2.05
CA ASN A 409 -8.86 7.29 -2.64
C ASN A 409 -8.74 5.83 -3.13
N ASN A 410 -7.55 5.39 -3.53
CA ASN A 410 -7.34 3.98 -3.90
C ASN A 410 -7.63 3.06 -2.70
N VAL A 411 -7.04 3.38 -1.54
CA VAL A 411 -7.27 2.62 -0.31
C VAL A 411 -8.70 2.81 0.20
N ARG A 412 -9.24 4.03 0.13
CA ARG A 412 -10.62 4.32 0.53
C ARG A 412 -11.62 3.48 -0.25
N LYS A 413 -11.43 3.32 -1.56
CA LYS A 413 -12.28 2.46 -2.38
C LYS A 413 -12.23 1.00 -1.92
N GLN A 414 -11.07 0.49 -1.52
CA GLN A 414 -10.95 -0.87 -1.00
C GLN A 414 -11.74 -1.08 0.31
N TYR A 415 -11.76 -0.09 1.20
CA TYR A 415 -12.63 -0.14 2.39
C TYR A 415 -14.11 -0.16 2.02
N TYR A 416 -14.53 0.67 1.05
CA TYR A 416 -15.92 0.71 0.61
C TYR A 416 -16.34 -0.58 -0.11
N ASP A 417 -15.47 -1.13 -0.95
CA ASP A 417 -15.71 -2.41 -1.62
C ASP A 417 -15.92 -3.53 -0.58
N PHE A 418 -15.12 -3.55 0.49
CA PHE A 418 -15.29 -4.49 1.59
C PHE A 418 -16.64 -4.30 2.32
N MET A 419 -16.98 -3.08 2.68
CA MET A 419 -18.26 -2.76 3.33
C MET A 419 -19.45 -3.16 2.44
N LEU A 420 -19.33 -2.87 1.14
CA LEU A 420 -20.36 -3.24 0.17
C LEU A 420 -20.58 -4.76 0.10
N GLU A 421 -19.49 -5.54 0.04
CA GLU A 421 -19.60 -7.01 0.07
C GLU A 421 -20.30 -7.51 1.34
N GLU A 422 -19.98 -6.96 2.52
CA GLU A 422 -20.65 -7.31 3.78
C GLU A 422 -22.16 -7.01 3.73
N TYR A 423 -22.55 -5.90 3.10
CA TYR A 423 -23.95 -5.55 2.92
C TYR A 423 -24.65 -6.47 1.90
N GLN A 424 -23.93 -6.90 0.85
CA GLN A 424 -24.46 -7.76 -0.21
C GLN A 424 -24.54 -9.26 0.15
N GLU A 425 -23.76 -9.74 1.12
CA GLU A 425 -23.83 -11.15 1.56
C GLU A 425 -25.24 -11.61 1.95
N LYS A 426 -26.15 -10.68 2.23
CA LYS A 426 -27.51 -10.95 2.72
C LYS A 426 -28.62 -10.59 1.75
N HIS A 427 -28.39 -9.65 0.85
CA HIS A 427 -29.37 -9.20 -0.13
C HIS A 427 -28.69 -8.91 -1.46
N SER A 428 -29.04 -9.67 -2.50
CA SER A 428 -28.56 -9.40 -3.87
C SER A 428 -29.18 -8.11 -4.39
N ILE A 429 -28.37 -7.08 -4.58
CA ILE A 429 -28.76 -5.81 -5.15
C ILE A 429 -28.46 -5.82 -6.65
N ASN A 430 -29.39 -5.36 -7.45
CA ASN A 430 -29.18 -5.19 -8.89
C ASN A 430 -28.28 -3.97 -9.15
N LEU A 431 -26.97 -4.23 -9.23
CA LEU A 431 -25.98 -3.19 -9.49
C LEU A 431 -26.09 -2.56 -10.88
N GLU A 432 -26.53 -3.31 -11.88
CA GLU A 432 -26.72 -2.80 -13.26
C GLU A 432 -27.76 -1.67 -13.26
N ARG A 433 -28.89 -1.90 -12.59
CA ARG A 433 -29.92 -0.87 -12.44
C ARG A 433 -29.42 0.35 -11.67
N LEU A 434 -28.56 0.18 -10.68
CA LEU A 434 -27.97 1.30 -9.94
C LEU A 434 -27.02 2.11 -10.82
N MET A 435 -26.26 1.46 -11.72
CA MET A 435 -25.39 2.16 -12.66
C MET A 435 -26.19 3.02 -13.63
N ASP A 436 -27.32 2.56 -14.17
CA ASP A 436 -28.20 3.38 -15.02
C ASP A 436 -28.69 4.64 -14.28
N GLN A 437 -28.91 4.54 -12.97
CA GLN A 437 -29.33 5.68 -12.15
C GLN A 437 -28.19 6.65 -11.89
N PHE A 438 -26.96 6.17 -11.77
CA PHE A 438 -25.78 7.03 -11.69
C PHE A 438 -25.53 7.78 -13.01
N ASP A 439 -25.82 7.17 -14.15
CA ASP A 439 -25.81 7.87 -15.45
C ASP A 439 -26.83 9.01 -15.47
N ALA A 440 -28.03 8.77 -14.98
CA ALA A 440 -29.06 9.80 -14.88
C ALA A 440 -28.65 10.94 -13.92
N MET A 441 -28.05 10.62 -12.78
CA MET A 441 -27.47 11.61 -11.88
C MET A 441 -26.34 12.42 -12.54
N ALA A 442 -25.40 11.74 -13.19
CA ALA A 442 -24.21 12.38 -13.74
C ALA A 442 -24.50 13.32 -14.91
N TYR A 443 -25.40 12.94 -15.81
CA TYR A 443 -25.62 13.63 -17.08
C TYR A 443 -26.94 14.40 -17.16
N LYS A 444 -27.94 14.08 -16.30
CA LYS A 444 -29.27 14.71 -16.36
C LYS A 444 -29.68 15.41 -15.06
N GLY A 445 -28.96 15.20 -13.96
CA GLY A 445 -29.31 15.73 -12.63
C GLY A 445 -30.51 15.02 -11.98
N GLU A 446 -30.90 13.84 -12.48
CA GLU A 446 -32.02 13.05 -11.97
C GLU A 446 -31.57 12.19 -10.77
N TRP A 447 -31.51 12.77 -9.60
CA TRP A 447 -30.92 12.17 -8.39
C TRP A 447 -31.85 11.26 -7.59
N SER A 448 -33.18 11.52 -7.60
CA SER A 448 -34.13 10.89 -6.68
C SER A 448 -34.14 9.37 -6.78
N SER A 449 -34.18 8.84 -8.02
CA SER A 449 -34.25 7.38 -8.24
C SER A 449 -33.02 6.64 -7.71
N GLY A 450 -31.82 7.23 -7.84
CA GLY A 450 -30.57 6.65 -7.37
C GLY A 450 -30.47 6.66 -5.85
N LEU A 451 -30.75 7.80 -5.23
CA LEU A 451 -30.67 7.94 -3.78
C LEU A 451 -31.79 7.16 -3.07
N GLU A 452 -33.00 7.11 -3.62
CA GLU A 452 -34.09 6.29 -3.10
C GLU A 452 -33.82 4.79 -3.25
N PHE A 453 -33.11 4.37 -4.30
CA PHE A 453 -32.68 2.99 -4.45
C PHE A 453 -31.73 2.60 -3.31
N ILE A 454 -30.74 3.46 -3.00
CA ILE A 454 -29.80 3.24 -1.88
C ILE A 454 -30.57 3.22 -0.55
N ALA A 455 -31.54 4.14 -0.35
CA ALA A 455 -32.35 4.18 0.86
C ALA A 455 -33.18 2.90 1.07
N ARG A 456 -33.75 2.33 -0.01
CA ARG A 456 -34.44 1.02 0.06
C ARG A 456 -33.49 -0.10 0.40
N ALA A 457 -32.31 -0.14 -0.20
CA ALA A 457 -31.29 -1.11 0.14
C ALA A 457 -30.86 -1.00 1.61
N TYR A 458 -30.74 0.21 2.15
CA TYR A 458 -30.48 0.44 3.57
C TYR A 458 -31.56 -0.16 4.46
N LYS A 459 -32.84 0.10 4.15
CA LYS A 459 -33.98 -0.46 4.87
C LYS A 459 -33.95 -2.00 4.88
N GLU A 460 -33.76 -2.62 3.73
CA GLU A 460 -33.73 -4.07 3.57
C GLU A 460 -32.59 -4.72 4.37
N ASN A 461 -31.42 -4.09 4.41
CA ASN A 461 -30.27 -4.55 5.18
C ASN A 461 -30.43 -4.31 6.70
N SER A 462 -31.09 -3.23 7.10
CA SER A 462 -31.27 -2.84 8.50
C SER A 462 -32.31 -3.69 9.23
N ALA A 463 -33.31 -4.24 8.52
CA ALA A 463 -34.35 -5.10 9.11
C ALA A 463 -33.78 -6.37 9.77
N VAL A 464 -32.55 -6.75 9.51
CA VAL A 464 -31.91 -7.99 10.00
C VAL A 464 -30.96 -7.73 11.20
N ARG A 465 -30.60 -6.48 11.52
CA ARG A 465 -29.68 -6.15 12.62
C ARG A 465 -30.08 -4.87 13.35
N SER A 466 -30.37 -4.98 14.64
CA SER A 466 -30.50 -3.85 15.58
C SER A 466 -29.18 -3.04 15.78
N ALA A 467 -28.11 -3.39 15.09
CA ALA A 467 -26.79 -2.77 15.20
C ALA A 467 -26.47 -1.74 14.10
N ILE A 468 -27.38 -1.50 13.13
CA ILE A 468 -27.18 -0.57 12.01
C ILE A 468 -27.99 0.74 12.24
N GLU A 469 -28.27 1.11 13.46
CA GLU A 469 -28.99 2.34 13.78
C GLU A 469 -28.01 3.51 14.05
N GLY A 470 -28.29 4.67 13.45
CA GLY A 470 -27.57 5.90 13.69
C GLY A 470 -27.08 6.60 12.41
N GLU A 471 -26.85 7.90 12.53
CA GLU A 471 -26.45 8.79 11.42
C GLU A 471 -25.15 8.33 10.74
N ARG A 472 -24.16 7.92 11.52
CA ARG A 472 -22.86 7.44 10.99
C ARG A 472 -22.98 6.15 10.17
N ASN A 473 -23.81 5.22 10.61
CA ASN A 473 -24.06 3.98 9.87
C ASN A 473 -24.78 4.25 8.54
N LEU A 474 -25.73 5.17 8.54
CA LEU A 474 -26.44 5.63 7.35
C LEU A 474 -25.45 6.27 6.37
N GLN A 475 -24.59 7.15 6.85
CA GLN A 475 -23.55 7.81 6.06
C GLN A 475 -22.57 6.81 5.45
N GLY A 476 -22.05 5.86 6.24
CA GLY A 476 -21.16 4.79 5.77
C GLY A 476 -21.79 3.93 4.67
N PHE A 477 -23.08 3.58 4.83
CA PHE A 477 -23.83 2.82 3.84
C PHE A 477 -23.97 3.59 2.52
N PHE A 478 -24.42 4.83 2.57
CA PHE A 478 -24.52 5.69 1.38
C PHE A 478 -23.18 5.89 0.70
N THR A 479 -22.12 6.11 1.49
CA THR A 479 -20.76 6.27 0.95
C THR A 479 -20.32 5.03 0.18
N ALA A 480 -20.53 3.83 0.71
CA ALA A 480 -20.15 2.58 0.06
C ALA A 480 -20.88 2.41 -1.30
N TYR A 481 -22.18 2.65 -1.34
CA TYR A 481 -22.95 2.51 -2.58
C TYR A 481 -22.64 3.60 -3.61
N LEU A 482 -22.50 4.84 -3.20
CA LEU A 482 -22.16 5.95 -4.08
C LEU A 482 -20.74 5.82 -4.67
N SER A 483 -19.84 5.15 -3.96
CA SER A 483 -18.45 4.91 -4.40
C SER A 483 -18.30 3.79 -5.45
N ILE A 484 -19.36 3.04 -5.77
CA ILE A 484 -19.36 2.04 -6.85
C ILE A 484 -19.12 2.72 -8.20
N CYS A 485 -19.68 3.90 -8.38
CA CYS A 485 -19.60 4.69 -9.60
C CYS A 485 -18.31 5.52 -9.64
N ASN A 486 -17.64 5.56 -10.78
CA ASN A 486 -16.41 6.34 -10.99
C ASN A 486 -16.69 7.79 -11.46
N TYR A 487 -17.95 8.18 -11.67
CA TYR A 487 -18.33 9.54 -12.07
C TYR A 487 -18.06 10.57 -10.98
N TYR A 488 -18.02 10.12 -9.74
CA TYR A 488 -17.84 10.98 -8.58
C TYR A 488 -16.69 10.52 -7.68
N LEU A 489 -15.97 11.50 -7.16
CA LEU A 489 -15.14 11.34 -5.98
C LEU A 489 -16.03 11.61 -4.77
N VAL A 490 -16.39 10.56 -4.04
CA VAL A 490 -17.23 10.66 -2.84
C VAL A 490 -16.37 11.10 -1.67
N ALA A 491 -16.66 12.28 -1.11
CA ALA A 491 -15.98 12.81 0.06
C ALA A 491 -16.94 12.88 1.26
N PRO A 492 -16.90 11.91 2.18
CA PRO A 492 -17.64 11.97 3.43
C PRO A 492 -16.98 12.97 4.38
N GLU A 493 -17.78 13.61 5.23
CA GLU A 493 -17.36 14.57 6.26
C GLU A 493 -16.38 15.64 5.74
N MET A 494 -16.69 16.20 4.58
CA MET A 494 -15.85 17.25 4.03
C MET A 494 -16.03 18.53 4.86
N GLU A 495 -14.90 19.05 5.38
CA GLU A 495 -14.88 20.34 6.08
C GLU A 495 -15.16 21.47 5.09
N LEU A 496 -16.24 22.19 5.34
CA LEU A 496 -16.66 23.40 4.64
C LEU A 496 -16.78 24.53 5.64
N ASN A 497 -16.85 25.78 5.18
CA ASN A 497 -16.94 26.96 6.03
C ASN A 497 -17.95 26.75 7.17
N HIS A 498 -17.48 26.58 8.40
CA HIS A 498 -18.26 26.43 9.64
C HIS A 498 -18.90 25.07 9.90
N GLY A 499 -18.49 23.97 9.26
CA GLY A 499 -19.00 22.63 9.54
C GLY A 499 -18.52 21.58 8.54
N PHE A 500 -19.05 20.38 8.70
CA PHE A 500 -18.77 19.25 7.84
C PHE A 500 -20.05 18.85 7.12
N CYS A 501 -20.03 18.75 5.78
CA CYS A 501 -21.14 18.15 5.06
C CYS A 501 -21.03 16.63 5.12
N ASP A 502 -22.16 15.93 5.23
CA ASP A 502 -22.16 14.47 5.34
C ASP A 502 -21.52 13.80 4.10
N LEU A 503 -21.93 14.21 2.90
CA LEU A 503 -21.39 13.69 1.65
C LEU A 503 -21.28 14.79 0.60
N PHE A 504 -20.12 14.86 -0.06
CA PHE A 504 -19.95 15.63 -1.27
C PHE A 504 -19.54 14.71 -2.44
N LEU A 505 -20.36 14.69 -3.49
CA LEU A 505 -20.09 13.99 -4.74
C LEU A 505 -19.43 14.97 -5.72
N MET A 506 -18.10 14.98 -5.73
CA MET A 506 -17.33 15.81 -6.66
C MET A 506 -17.28 15.15 -8.03
N ALA A 507 -17.66 15.86 -9.07
CA ALA A 507 -17.58 15.37 -10.45
C ALA A 507 -16.13 15.04 -10.83
N ASN A 508 -15.90 13.85 -11.35
CA ASN A 508 -14.60 13.41 -11.85
C ASN A 508 -14.40 13.87 -13.30
N LEU A 509 -14.23 15.18 -13.47
CA LEU A 509 -14.16 15.81 -14.79
C LEU A 509 -12.89 15.49 -15.58
N THR A 510 -11.84 15.02 -14.90
CA THR A 510 -10.62 14.54 -15.56
C THR A 510 -10.92 13.37 -16.47
N HIS A 511 -11.90 12.54 -16.12
CA HIS A 511 -12.18 11.26 -16.78
C HIS A 511 -13.54 11.21 -17.47
N TYR A 512 -14.53 12.00 -17.00
CA TYR A 512 -15.92 11.92 -17.44
C TYR A 512 -16.51 13.30 -17.67
N ALA A 513 -17.34 13.48 -18.69
CA ALA A 513 -18.04 14.72 -18.96
C ALA A 513 -19.31 14.86 -18.09
N VAL A 514 -19.14 14.78 -16.76
CA VAL A 514 -20.22 14.90 -15.79
C VAL A 514 -20.71 16.33 -15.72
N ALA A 515 -22.04 16.54 -15.73
CA ALA A 515 -22.63 17.88 -15.71
C ALA A 515 -23.11 18.32 -14.30
N HIS A 516 -23.21 17.40 -13.35
CA HIS A 516 -23.83 17.62 -12.05
C HIS A 516 -22.95 17.16 -10.90
N SER A 517 -22.94 17.90 -9.79
CA SER A 517 -22.29 17.58 -8.51
C SER A 517 -23.30 17.69 -7.38
N TYR A 518 -23.06 16.99 -6.26
CA TYR A 518 -24.06 16.88 -5.19
C TYR A 518 -23.46 17.12 -3.82
N ILE A 519 -24.14 17.90 -2.98
CA ILE A 519 -24.01 17.88 -1.53
C ILE A 519 -25.22 17.14 -0.99
N ILE A 520 -25.00 16.11 -0.18
CA ILE A 520 -26.06 15.31 0.43
C ILE A 520 -25.90 15.41 1.94
N GLU A 521 -26.96 15.86 2.61
CA GLU A 521 -27.05 15.94 4.05
C GLU A 521 -28.00 14.83 4.53
N LEU A 522 -27.49 13.95 5.38
CA LEU A 522 -28.22 12.81 5.92
C LEU A 522 -28.65 13.10 7.36
N LYS A 523 -29.90 12.96 7.67
CA LYS A 523 -30.44 13.15 9.02
C LYS A 523 -31.11 11.89 9.54
N TYR A 524 -30.77 11.53 10.76
CA TYR A 524 -31.29 10.32 11.42
C TYR A 524 -32.11 10.68 12.65
N LEU A 525 -33.30 10.10 12.73
CA LEU A 525 -34.20 10.15 13.88
C LEU A 525 -34.41 8.74 14.43
N ALA A 526 -34.38 8.60 15.74
CA ALA A 526 -34.83 7.36 16.35
C ALA A 526 -36.34 7.19 16.13
N VAL A 527 -36.83 5.95 16.03
CA VAL A 527 -38.25 5.61 15.80
C VAL A 527 -39.19 6.29 16.82
N LYS A 528 -38.70 6.52 18.04
CA LYS A 528 -39.46 7.16 19.15
C LYS A 528 -39.41 8.70 19.13
N ASP A 529 -38.64 9.31 18.27
CA ASP A 529 -38.50 10.76 18.23
C ASP A 529 -39.78 11.42 17.70
N SER A 530 -40.11 12.59 18.21
CA SER A 530 -41.33 13.32 17.86
C SER A 530 -41.24 14.02 16.49
N ASP A 531 -42.38 14.27 15.87
CA ASP A 531 -42.45 15.01 14.61
C ASP A 531 -41.95 16.47 14.76
N SER A 532 -42.10 17.07 15.94
CA SER A 532 -41.55 18.38 16.22
C SER A 532 -40.02 18.39 16.22
N LYS A 533 -39.40 17.29 16.69
CA LYS A 533 -37.93 17.11 16.59
C LYS A 533 -37.52 16.89 15.13
N ALA A 534 -38.32 16.14 14.38
CA ALA A 534 -38.04 15.91 12.95
C ALA A 534 -38.05 17.22 12.17
N GLU A 535 -39.05 18.07 12.37
CA GLU A 535 -39.12 19.37 11.67
C GLU A 535 -38.02 20.32 12.11
N ALA A 536 -37.67 20.37 13.40
CA ALA A 536 -36.54 21.18 13.87
C ALA A 536 -35.22 20.75 13.23
N GLN A 537 -34.93 19.43 13.21
CA GLN A 537 -33.73 18.86 12.57
C GLN A 537 -33.70 19.16 11.06
N TRP A 538 -34.86 19.09 10.39
CA TRP A 538 -34.98 19.44 8.98
C TRP A 538 -34.62 20.90 8.70
N GLN A 539 -35.17 21.84 9.49
CA GLN A 539 -34.87 23.27 9.34
C GLN A 539 -33.38 23.57 9.60
N ASP A 540 -32.79 22.90 10.57
CA ASP A 540 -31.35 23.02 10.83
C ASP A 540 -30.54 22.51 9.63
N ALA A 541 -30.91 21.37 9.04
CA ALA A 541 -30.24 20.83 7.86
C ALA A 541 -30.38 21.75 6.63
N VAL A 542 -31.54 22.39 6.43
CA VAL A 542 -31.75 23.40 5.37
C VAL A 542 -30.80 24.58 5.55
N ASN A 543 -30.64 25.06 6.76
CA ASN A 543 -29.72 26.16 7.05
C ASN A 543 -28.26 25.75 6.83
N GLN A 544 -27.87 24.56 7.27
CA GLN A 544 -26.53 24.01 7.12
C GLN A 544 -26.15 23.85 5.64
N ILE A 545 -26.97 23.18 4.85
CA ILE A 545 -26.66 22.86 3.45
C ILE A 545 -26.53 24.13 2.60
N ARG A 546 -27.30 25.19 2.91
CA ARG A 546 -27.16 26.50 2.25
C ARG A 546 -25.84 27.17 2.55
N LEU A 547 -25.37 27.07 3.81
CA LEU A 547 -24.05 27.58 4.20
C LEU A 547 -22.93 26.81 3.49
N TYR A 548 -23.08 25.50 3.35
CA TYR A 548 -22.11 24.66 2.61
C TYR A 548 -22.07 25.02 1.13
N ALA A 549 -23.23 25.12 0.48
CA ALA A 549 -23.33 25.47 -0.94
C ALA A 549 -22.67 26.82 -1.27
N ALA A 550 -22.75 27.79 -0.35
CA ALA A 550 -22.14 29.12 -0.49
C ALA A 550 -20.62 29.13 -0.22
N ALA A 551 -20.01 28.03 0.20
CA ALA A 551 -18.60 28.00 0.55
C ALA A 551 -17.71 28.18 -0.70
N PRO A 552 -16.70 29.08 -0.69
CA PRO A 552 -15.76 29.26 -1.81
C PRO A 552 -15.01 27.97 -2.21
N ARG A 553 -14.86 27.05 -1.28
CA ARG A 553 -14.26 25.75 -1.52
C ARG A 553 -15.16 24.88 -2.42
N VAL A 554 -16.47 24.91 -2.22
CA VAL A 554 -17.44 24.16 -3.04
C VAL A 554 -17.46 24.71 -4.46
N GLU A 555 -17.42 26.03 -4.64
CA GLU A 555 -17.37 26.65 -5.97
C GLU A 555 -16.14 26.19 -6.78
N ARG A 556 -15.00 26.05 -6.13
CA ARG A 556 -13.80 25.51 -6.78
C ARG A 556 -13.92 24.02 -7.10
N LEU A 557 -14.48 23.23 -6.16
CA LEU A 557 -14.55 21.77 -6.28
C LEU A 557 -15.62 21.30 -7.26
N ARG A 558 -16.72 22.04 -7.46
CA ARG A 558 -17.72 21.72 -8.47
C ARG A 558 -17.25 21.97 -9.91
N GLN A 559 -16.19 22.73 -10.10
CA GLN A 559 -15.51 22.93 -11.39
C GLN A 559 -16.46 23.31 -12.55
N GLY A 560 -17.49 24.13 -12.26
CA GLY A 560 -18.47 24.57 -13.26
C GLY A 560 -19.65 23.63 -13.48
N THR A 561 -19.73 22.47 -12.81
CA THR A 561 -20.92 21.60 -12.83
C THR A 561 -22.10 22.25 -12.11
N GLN A 562 -23.31 21.83 -12.42
CA GLN A 562 -24.49 22.20 -11.66
C GLN A 562 -24.48 21.53 -10.28
N LEU A 563 -24.54 22.31 -9.21
CA LEU A 563 -24.58 21.80 -7.85
C LEU A 563 -26.02 21.53 -7.44
N HIS A 564 -26.25 20.34 -6.88
CA HIS A 564 -27.51 19.94 -6.25
C HIS A 564 -27.31 19.78 -4.74
N CYS A 565 -28.19 20.36 -3.94
CA CYS A 565 -28.18 20.32 -2.48
C CYS A 565 -29.34 19.49 -1.97
N ILE A 566 -29.08 18.27 -1.50
CA ILE A 566 -30.11 17.29 -1.17
C ILE A 566 -30.08 16.99 0.31
N ILE A 567 -31.23 17.02 0.96
CA ILE A 567 -31.41 16.58 2.35
C ILE A 567 -32.24 15.30 2.34
N MET A 568 -31.76 14.29 3.04
CA MET A 568 -32.47 13.03 3.25
C MET A 568 -32.65 12.77 4.74
N GLN A 569 -33.89 12.67 5.22
CA GLN A 569 -34.22 12.42 6.62
C GLN A 569 -34.81 11.03 6.79
N PHE A 570 -34.22 10.30 7.73
CA PHE A 570 -34.59 8.92 8.04
C PHE A 570 -35.14 8.84 9.48
N ARG A 571 -36.19 8.01 9.66
CA ARG A 571 -36.65 7.59 10.99
C ARG A 571 -36.39 6.08 11.17
N GLY A 572 -35.40 5.76 12.01
CA GLY A 572 -34.86 4.39 12.00
C GLY A 572 -34.28 4.07 10.63
N CYS A 573 -34.76 2.99 10.00
CA CYS A 573 -34.32 2.60 8.65
C CYS A 573 -35.23 3.12 7.50
N GLU A 574 -36.27 3.88 7.80
CA GLU A 574 -37.24 4.39 6.81
C GLU A 574 -36.84 5.79 6.33
N LEU A 575 -36.78 6.00 5.02
CA LEU A 575 -36.69 7.32 4.45
C LEU A 575 -38.03 8.05 4.61
N GLU A 576 -38.08 9.09 5.45
CA GLU A 576 -39.27 9.91 5.65
C GLU A 576 -39.42 11.04 4.65
N ARG A 577 -38.26 11.68 4.34
CA ARG A 577 -38.26 12.88 3.50
C ARG A 577 -36.96 12.98 2.73
N ALA A 578 -37.04 13.32 1.42
CA ALA A 578 -35.90 13.64 0.58
C ALA A 578 -36.27 14.81 -0.34
N GLU A 579 -35.55 15.92 -0.24
CA GLU A 579 -35.82 17.11 -1.04
C GLU A 579 -34.53 17.79 -1.48
N GLU A 580 -34.58 18.43 -2.63
CA GLU A 580 -33.54 19.34 -3.11
C GLU A 580 -33.83 20.75 -2.58
N VAL A 581 -32.84 21.36 -1.93
CA VAL A 581 -32.90 22.70 -1.37
C VAL A 581 -32.23 23.67 -2.32
N GLN A 582 -32.97 24.74 -2.71
CA GLN A 582 -32.46 25.81 -3.55
C GLN A 582 -31.69 26.86 -2.72
#